data_d8b817e197872fcf99664a52e82a94de
#
_entry.id   d8b817e197872fcf99664a52e82a94de
#
_cell.length_a   1.000
_cell.length_b   1.000
_cell.length_c   1.000
_cell.angle_alpha   90.00
_cell.angle_beta   90.00
_cell.angle_gamma   90.00
#
_symmetry.space_group_name_H-M   'P 1'
#
loop_
_entity.id
_entity.type
_entity.pdbx_description
1 polymer ?
#
loop_
_entity_poly.entity_id
_entity_poly.type
_entity_poly.pdbx_seq_one_letter_code
_entity_poly.pdbx_strand_id
1 'polypeptide(L)'
;PSKARDLYAPVKERIKVKDATGRDMNWVESVCKAYKPDIVLLDMGDKFAKTGGFARADEALKANAIHARMIAKQHDCAVFYMSQLSADAEGKIVLNQSMMEGSRTGKAAEADLMVLIAKNPPVQGQDEEDCERHLNVVKNKLTGWHGSVHCQLEYQTARYTA
;
A
#
# COMPACT_ATOMS: atom_id res chain seq x y z
N PRO A 1 -26.90 -1.51 2.92
CA PRO A 1 -26.29 -2.85 2.91
C PRO A 1 -26.64 -3.69 1.67
N SER A 2 -27.85 -3.57 1.11
CA SER A 2 -28.27 -4.33 -0.07
C SER A 2 -27.46 -3.96 -1.32
N LYS A 3 -27.35 -2.68 -1.63
CA LYS A 3 -26.66 -2.17 -2.84
C LYS A 3 -25.20 -2.61 -2.93
N ALA A 4 -24.45 -2.60 -1.80
CA ALA A 4 -23.06 -3.08 -1.78
C ALA A 4 -22.98 -4.60 -2.04
N ARG A 5 -23.93 -5.37 -1.51
CA ARG A 5 -24.01 -6.83 -1.74
C ARG A 5 -24.29 -7.14 -3.22
N ASP A 6 -25.18 -6.40 -3.84
CA ASP A 6 -25.55 -6.58 -5.25
C ASP A 6 -24.37 -6.25 -6.20
N LEU A 7 -23.58 -5.22 -5.86
CA LEU A 7 -22.37 -4.87 -6.59
C LEU A 7 -21.24 -5.89 -6.40
N TYR A 8 -21.13 -6.49 -5.21
CA TYR A 8 -20.09 -7.48 -4.90
C TYR A 8 -20.43 -8.87 -5.47
N ALA A 9 -21.71 -9.25 -5.52
CA ALA A 9 -22.13 -10.59 -5.90
C ALA A 9 -21.49 -11.11 -7.22
N PRO A 10 -21.46 -10.33 -8.32
CA PRO A 10 -20.90 -10.80 -9.60
C PRO A 10 -19.37 -10.97 -9.58
N VAL A 11 -18.65 -10.37 -8.62
CA VAL A 11 -17.18 -10.41 -8.54
C VAL A 11 -16.66 -11.21 -7.36
N LYS A 12 -17.53 -11.67 -6.49
CA LYS A 12 -17.17 -12.33 -5.22
C LYS A 12 -16.25 -13.56 -5.43
N GLU A 13 -16.44 -14.32 -6.49
CA GLU A 13 -15.59 -15.50 -6.78
C GLU A 13 -14.19 -15.12 -7.26
N ARG A 14 -14.02 -13.89 -7.75
CA ARG A 14 -12.74 -13.33 -8.21
C ARG A 14 -11.95 -12.67 -7.10
N ILE A 15 -12.57 -12.40 -5.94
CA ILE A 15 -11.94 -11.74 -4.79
C ILE A 15 -11.80 -12.75 -3.66
N LYS A 16 -10.56 -12.97 -3.21
CA LYS A 16 -10.24 -13.84 -2.08
C LYS A 16 -9.63 -13.01 -0.95
N VAL A 17 -10.35 -12.87 0.14
CA VAL A 17 -9.85 -12.21 1.36
C VAL A 17 -9.30 -13.28 2.29
N LYS A 18 -8.07 -13.08 2.79
CA LYS A 18 -7.37 -14.00 3.68
C LYS A 18 -6.88 -13.26 4.92
N ASP A 19 -7.14 -13.82 6.09
CA ASP A 19 -6.49 -13.37 7.32
C ASP A 19 -5.02 -13.82 7.31
N ALA A 20 -4.12 -12.84 7.36
CA ALA A 20 -2.68 -13.04 7.34
C ALA A 20 -2.02 -12.79 8.72
N THR A 21 -2.82 -12.76 9.81
CA THR A 21 -2.31 -12.54 11.17
C THR A 21 -1.22 -13.56 11.51
N GLY A 22 -0.02 -13.08 11.87
CA GLY A 22 1.13 -13.91 12.21
C GLY A 22 1.76 -14.67 11.03
N ARG A 23 1.30 -14.43 9.81
CA ARG A 23 1.87 -15.04 8.60
C ARG A 23 3.07 -14.24 8.07
N ASP A 24 3.93 -14.93 7.35
CA ASP A 24 5.10 -14.37 6.67
C ASP A 24 4.92 -14.31 5.14
N MET A 25 5.91 -13.81 4.44
CA MET A 25 5.85 -13.68 2.97
C MET A 25 5.92 -15.04 2.25
N ASN A 26 6.43 -16.11 2.87
CA ASN A 26 6.38 -17.46 2.30
C ASN A 26 4.94 -17.98 2.24
N TRP A 27 4.14 -17.65 3.26
CA TRP A 27 2.72 -17.97 3.23
C TRP A 27 2.01 -17.21 2.10
N VAL A 28 2.31 -15.92 1.88
CA VAL A 28 1.75 -15.16 0.75
C VAL A 28 2.09 -15.83 -0.58
N GLU A 29 3.35 -16.23 -0.77
CA GLU A 29 3.79 -16.94 -1.96
C GLU A 29 3.02 -18.26 -2.16
N SER A 30 2.79 -19.03 -1.09
CA SER A 30 2.00 -20.27 -1.16
C SER A 30 0.55 -20.02 -1.60
N VAL A 31 -0.05 -18.92 -1.14
CA VAL A 31 -1.39 -18.47 -1.55
C VAL A 31 -1.39 -18.09 -3.03
N CYS A 32 -0.41 -17.32 -3.48
CA CYS A 32 -0.27 -16.95 -4.90
C CYS A 32 -0.11 -18.19 -5.80
N LYS A 33 0.69 -19.15 -5.38
CA LYS A 33 0.87 -20.43 -6.09
C LYS A 33 -0.45 -21.21 -6.22
N ALA A 34 -1.27 -21.21 -5.17
CA ALA A 34 -2.54 -21.94 -5.14
C ALA A 34 -3.65 -21.24 -5.95
N TYR A 35 -3.76 -19.93 -5.88
CA TYR A 35 -4.87 -19.16 -6.46
C TYR A 35 -4.54 -18.46 -7.78
N LYS A 36 -3.24 -18.29 -8.11
CA LYS A 36 -2.74 -17.59 -9.32
C LYS A 36 -3.47 -16.24 -9.54
N PRO A 37 -3.41 -15.31 -8.59
CA PRO A 37 -4.10 -14.04 -8.71
C PRO A 37 -3.42 -13.12 -9.72
N ASP A 38 -4.19 -12.26 -10.40
CA ASP A 38 -3.65 -11.15 -11.21
C ASP A 38 -3.17 -10.00 -10.32
N ILE A 39 -3.80 -9.81 -9.14
CA ILE A 39 -3.53 -8.72 -8.20
C ILE A 39 -3.46 -9.27 -6.78
N VAL A 40 -2.44 -8.85 -6.04
CA VAL A 40 -2.25 -9.14 -4.62
C VAL A 40 -2.21 -7.82 -3.85
N LEU A 41 -3.07 -7.68 -2.84
CA LEU A 41 -3.08 -6.54 -1.93
C LEU A 41 -2.55 -6.97 -0.57
N LEU A 42 -1.44 -6.40 -0.11
CA LEU A 42 -0.83 -6.65 1.20
C LEU A 42 -1.15 -5.50 2.16
N ASP A 43 -2.26 -5.62 2.88
CA ASP A 43 -2.73 -4.59 3.81
C ASP A 43 -2.56 -5.07 5.27
N MET A 44 -1.47 -4.72 5.94
CA MET A 44 -0.33 -3.90 5.51
C MET A 44 0.91 -4.79 5.38
N GLY A 45 1.70 -4.57 4.33
CA GLY A 45 2.90 -5.35 4.06
C GLY A 45 3.94 -5.30 5.20
N ASP A 46 3.99 -4.19 5.93
CA ASP A 46 4.90 -4.00 7.08
C ASP A 46 4.54 -4.86 8.31
N LYS A 47 3.34 -5.45 8.37
CA LYS A 47 2.85 -6.27 9.49
C LYS A 47 3.09 -7.77 9.32
N PHE A 48 3.55 -8.20 8.15
CA PHE A 48 3.91 -9.60 7.96
C PHE A 48 5.07 -10.01 8.88
N ALA A 49 5.00 -11.23 9.40
CA ALA A 49 6.02 -11.76 10.27
C ALA A 49 7.39 -11.78 9.59
N LYS A 50 8.43 -11.56 10.37
CA LYS A 50 9.80 -11.55 9.88
C LYS A 50 10.24 -12.97 9.57
N THR A 51 10.67 -13.22 8.34
CA THR A 51 11.26 -14.50 7.93
C THR A 51 12.79 -14.37 8.03
N GLY A 52 13.40 -15.00 9.03
CA GLY A 52 14.86 -15.00 9.25
C GLY A 52 15.31 -14.29 10.53
N GLY A 53 16.58 -14.44 10.87
CA GLY A 53 17.21 -13.88 12.07
C GLY A 53 17.75 -12.47 11.85
N PHE A 54 16.89 -11.50 11.52
CA PHE A 54 17.32 -10.11 11.33
C PHE A 54 17.61 -9.44 12.67
N ALA A 55 18.79 -8.83 12.78
CA ALA A 55 19.15 -8.04 13.95
C ALA A 55 18.40 -6.71 14.02
N ARG A 56 17.96 -6.16 12.86
CA ARG A 56 17.33 -4.87 12.75
C ARG A 56 15.96 -4.97 12.08
N ALA A 57 15.02 -4.15 12.56
CA ALA A 57 13.63 -4.13 12.03
C ALA A 57 13.57 -3.64 10.58
N ASP A 58 14.39 -2.65 10.20
CA ASP A 58 14.44 -2.10 8.84
C ASP A 58 14.95 -3.13 7.81
N GLU A 59 15.87 -4.02 8.20
CA GLU A 59 16.32 -5.13 7.35
C GLU A 59 15.20 -6.13 7.06
N ALA A 60 14.37 -6.43 8.06
CA ALA A 60 13.23 -7.31 7.89
C ALA A 60 12.16 -6.69 6.96
N LEU A 61 11.88 -5.39 7.10
CA LEU A 61 10.94 -4.69 6.21
C LEU A 61 11.46 -4.65 4.77
N LYS A 62 12.76 -4.45 4.59
CA LYS A 62 13.40 -4.54 3.28
C LYS A 62 13.28 -5.95 2.69
N ALA A 63 13.51 -6.99 3.48
CA ALA A 63 13.38 -8.38 3.04
C ALA A 63 11.94 -8.71 2.59
N ASN A 64 10.93 -8.25 3.32
CA ASN A 64 9.52 -8.41 2.93
C ASN A 64 9.23 -7.71 1.59
N ALA A 65 9.75 -6.50 1.36
CA ALA A 65 9.59 -5.79 0.09
C ALA A 65 10.28 -6.50 -1.09
N ILE A 66 11.50 -7.03 -0.86
CA ILE A 66 12.21 -7.85 -1.85
C ILE A 66 11.37 -9.09 -2.19
N HIS A 67 10.85 -9.78 -1.19
CA HIS A 67 10.04 -10.99 -1.39
C HIS A 67 8.74 -10.66 -2.13
N ALA A 68 8.07 -9.54 -1.80
CA ALA A 68 6.88 -9.07 -2.52
C ALA A 68 7.18 -8.86 -4.02
N ARG A 69 8.33 -8.25 -4.34
CA ARG A 69 8.78 -8.11 -5.73
C ARG A 69 9.08 -9.45 -6.41
N MET A 70 9.65 -10.40 -5.69
CA MET A 70 9.89 -11.75 -6.21
C MET A 70 8.56 -12.45 -6.54
N ILE A 71 7.57 -12.37 -5.64
CA ILE A 71 6.22 -12.91 -5.85
C ILE A 71 5.61 -12.32 -7.13
N ALA A 72 5.66 -10.99 -7.28
CA ALA A 72 5.14 -10.32 -8.48
C ALA A 72 5.73 -10.89 -9.78
N LYS A 73 7.05 -11.08 -9.81
CA LYS A 73 7.76 -11.61 -10.98
C LYS A 73 7.52 -13.10 -11.22
N GLN A 74 7.51 -13.91 -10.16
CA GLN A 74 7.39 -15.37 -10.27
C GLN A 74 5.96 -15.81 -10.63
N HIS A 75 4.97 -15.05 -10.18
CA HIS A 75 3.56 -15.39 -10.38
C HIS A 75 2.87 -14.50 -11.42
N ASP A 76 3.64 -13.62 -12.09
CA ASP A 76 3.13 -12.69 -13.13
C ASP A 76 1.90 -11.92 -12.65
N CYS A 77 1.99 -11.31 -11.46
CA CYS A 77 0.91 -10.57 -10.83
C CYS A 77 1.36 -9.18 -10.35
N ALA A 78 0.41 -8.25 -10.24
CA ALA A 78 0.66 -6.97 -9.61
C ALA A 78 0.57 -7.08 -8.09
N VAL A 79 1.61 -6.67 -7.37
CA VAL A 79 1.61 -6.65 -5.90
C VAL A 79 1.53 -5.21 -5.39
N PHE A 80 0.45 -4.89 -4.68
CA PHE A 80 0.26 -3.64 -3.95
C PHE A 80 0.71 -3.84 -2.51
N TYR A 81 1.82 -3.23 -2.17
CA TYR A 81 2.40 -3.28 -0.84
C TYR A 81 2.06 -2.01 -0.07
N MET A 82 1.11 -2.09 0.87
CA MET A 82 0.71 -0.95 1.70
C MET A 82 1.64 -0.81 2.90
N SER A 83 2.07 0.41 3.17
CA SER A 83 3.02 0.76 4.22
C SER A 83 2.63 2.06 4.89
N GLN A 84 3.02 2.24 6.15
CA GLN A 84 2.81 3.49 6.88
C GLN A 84 3.88 4.53 6.54
N LEU A 85 3.49 5.79 6.71
CA LEU A 85 4.43 6.91 6.73
C LEU A 85 4.97 7.10 8.16
N SER A 86 6.18 7.62 8.26
CA SER A 86 6.76 8.02 9.54
C SER A 86 6.12 9.31 10.05
N ALA A 87 6.34 9.62 11.33
CA ALA A 87 5.89 10.88 11.93
C ALA A 87 6.40 12.13 11.18
N ASP A 88 7.51 12.01 10.46
CA ASP A 88 8.06 13.11 9.63
C ASP A 88 7.09 13.57 8.52
N ALA A 89 6.09 12.78 8.18
CA ALA A 89 5.06 13.10 7.18
C ALA A 89 3.86 13.85 7.76
N GLU A 90 3.72 13.89 9.09
CA GLU A 90 2.56 14.50 9.74
C GLU A 90 2.44 15.97 9.39
N GLY A 91 1.23 16.42 9.06
CA GLY A 91 0.91 17.80 8.69
C GLY A 91 1.51 18.28 7.37
N LYS A 92 2.06 17.38 6.54
CA LYS A 92 2.65 17.74 5.25
C LYS A 92 1.77 17.28 4.09
N ILE A 93 1.59 18.16 3.12
CA ILE A 93 0.89 17.89 1.87
C ILE A 93 1.85 17.29 0.83
N VAL A 94 3.06 17.82 0.76
CA VAL A 94 4.12 17.34 -0.15
C VAL A 94 4.95 16.29 0.59
N LEU A 95 4.86 15.08 0.12
CA LEU A 95 5.55 13.92 0.69
C LEU A 95 6.69 13.46 -0.21
N ASN A 96 7.70 12.85 0.39
CA ASN A 96 8.83 12.26 -0.32
C ASN A 96 9.21 10.89 0.23
N GLN A 97 10.06 10.15 -0.48
CA GLN A 97 10.44 8.78 -0.12
C GLN A 97 11.06 8.64 1.28
N SER A 98 11.72 9.67 1.81
CA SER A 98 12.37 9.62 3.12
C SER A 98 11.37 9.58 4.29
N MET A 99 10.09 9.90 4.02
CA MET A 99 9.02 9.91 5.01
C MET A 99 8.34 8.54 5.19
N MET A 100 8.84 7.49 4.56
CA MET A 100 8.35 6.14 4.80
C MET A 100 8.85 5.59 6.13
N GLU A 101 7.98 4.91 6.87
CA GLU A 101 8.35 4.24 8.10
C GLU A 101 9.30 3.07 7.85
N GLY A 102 10.30 2.91 8.73
CA GLY A 102 11.24 1.80 8.73
C GLY A 102 12.31 1.92 7.65
N SER A 103 12.20 1.17 6.56
CA SER A 103 13.25 1.11 5.53
C SER A 103 13.06 2.18 4.46
N ARG A 104 13.57 3.39 4.70
CA ARG A 104 13.43 4.55 3.80
C ARG A 104 13.93 4.28 2.37
N THR A 105 15.06 3.61 2.23
CA THR A 105 15.66 3.30 0.93
C THR A 105 15.36 1.88 0.46
N GLY A 106 15.26 0.92 1.38
CA GLY A 106 15.11 -0.49 1.06
C GLY A 106 13.79 -0.82 0.37
N LYS A 107 12.66 -0.36 0.95
CA LYS A 107 11.33 -0.56 0.33
C LYS A 107 11.21 0.22 -0.98
N ALA A 108 11.69 1.48 -0.99
CA ALA A 108 11.66 2.31 -2.18
C ALA A 108 12.45 1.72 -3.35
N ALA A 109 13.56 1.04 -3.09
CA ALA A 109 14.36 0.40 -4.15
C ALA A 109 13.57 -0.66 -4.91
N GLU A 110 12.73 -1.41 -4.21
CA GLU A 110 11.98 -2.53 -4.79
C GLU A 110 10.71 -2.13 -5.54
N ALA A 111 10.12 -0.97 -5.23
CA ALA A 111 8.90 -0.50 -5.90
C ALA A 111 9.17 -0.03 -7.34
N ASP A 112 8.24 -0.31 -8.25
CA ASP A 112 8.25 0.26 -9.61
C ASP A 112 7.42 1.54 -9.67
N LEU A 113 6.34 1.61 -8.87
CA LEU A 113 5.54 2.81 -8.64
C LEU A 113 5.40 3.03 -7.13
N MET A 114 5.51 4.27 -6.68
CA MET A 114 5.28 4.64 -5.29
C MET A 114 4.41 5.89 -5.22
N VAL A 115 3.27 5.75 -4.55
CA VAL A 115 2.31 6.83 -4.31
C VAL A 115 2.16 7.02 -2.82
N LEU A 116 2.39 8.22 -2.34
CA LEU A 116 2.19 8.62 -0.95
C LEU A 116 0.94 9.48 -0.86
N ILE A 117 0.06 9.17 0.10
CA ILE A 117 -1.23 9.86 0.26
C ILE A 117 -1.13 10.80 1.45
N ALA A 118 -1.35 12.08 1.20
CA ALA A 118 -1.43 13.11 2.22
C ALA A 118 -2.86 13.67 2.34
N LYS A 119 -3.17 14.21 3.51
CA LYS A 119 -4.33 15.07 3.76
C LYS A 119 -3.86 16.45 4.19
N ASN A 120 -4.73 17.44 4.12
CA ASN A 120 -4.43 18.76 4.67
C ASN A 120 -4.15 18.68 6.17
N PRO A 121 -3.27 19.55 6.70
CA PRO A 121 -3.09 19.69 8.12
C PRO A 121 -4.41 20.17 8.77
N PRO A 122 -4.73 19.71 9.99
CA PRO A 122 -5.93 20.15 10.68
C PRO A 122 -5.90 21.68 10.92
N VAL A 123 -7.00 22.34 10.60
CA VAL A 123 -7.18 23.77 10.89
C VAL A 123 -7.90 23.90 12.22
N GLN A 124 -7.33 24.69 13.15
CA GLN A 124 -7.95 24.92 14.46
C GLN A 124 -9.36 25.53 14.30
N GLY A 125 -10.36 24.88 14.87
CA GLY A 125 -11.76 25.36 14.87
C GLY A 125 -12.59 24.93 13.67
N GLN A 126 -12.08 24.10 12.79
CA GLN A 126 -12.87 23.44 11.73
C GLN A 126 -13.09 21.97 12.09
N ASP A 127 -14.33 21.63 12.44
CA ASP A 127 -14.78 20.24 12.65
C ASP A 127 -15.26 19.57 11.35
N GLU A 128 -15.07 20.22 10.20
CA GLU A 128 -15.46 19.64 8.92
C GLU A 128 -14.50 18.51 8.50
N GLU A 129 -15.07 17.39 8.10
CA GLU A 129 -14.32 16.27 7.52
C GLU A 129 -13.55 16.77 6.28
N ASP A 130 -12.22 16.88 6.41
CA ASP A 130 -11.36 17.20 5.27
C ASP A 130 -11.37 16.06 4.27
N CYS A 131 -12.09 16.24 3.16
CA CYS A 131 -12.17 15.29 2.05
C CYS A 131 -10.99 15.42 1.08
N GLU A 132 -10.16 16.46 1.19
CA GLU A 132 -9.05 16.67 0.26
C GLU A 132 -7.91 15.70 0.50
N ARG A 133 -7.35 15.19 -0.59
CA ARG A 133 -6.21 14.28 -0.57
C ARG A 133 -5.22 14.67 -1.66
N HIS A 134 -3.94 14.45 -1.37
CA HIS A 134 -2.84 14.70 -2.28
C HIS A 134 -2.10 13.39 -2.54
N LEU A 135 -2.18 12.90 -3.76
CA LEU A 135 -1.49 11.69 -4.20
C LEU A 135 -0.12 12.08 -4.75
N ASN A 136 0.93 11.92 -3.95
CA ASN A 136 2.30 12.25 -4.33
C ASN A 136 2.96 11.05 -5.01
N VAL A 137 3.14 11.11 -6.32
CA VAL A 137 3.88 10.11 -7.09
C VAL A 137 5.37 10.40 -6.95
N VAL A 138 6.03 9.72 -6.01
CA VAL A 138 7.43 9.97 -5.63
C VAL A 138 8.41 9.02 -6.32
N LYS A 139 7.90 7.97 -6.94
CA LYS A 139 8.66 7.06 -7.81
C LYS A 139 7.75 6.50 -8.88
N ASN A 140 8.22 6.49 -10.11
CA ASN A 140 7.48 5.91 -11.24
C ASN A 140 8.46 5.46 -12.33
N LYS A 141 8.77 4.17 -12.36
CA LYS A 141 9.61 3.56 -13.38
C LYS A 141 8.84 3.27 -14.68
N LEU A 142 7.50 3.32 -14.64
CA LEU A 142 6.66 2.95 -15.79
C LEU A 142 6.65 4.07 -16.84
N THR A 143 6.51 5.33 -16.39
CA THR A 143 6.44 6.48 -17.29
C THR A 143 7.49 7.56 -17.00
N GLY A 144 8.16 7.48 -15.84
CA GLY A 144 9.11 8.50 -15.38
C GLY A 144 8.45 9.76 -14.80
N TRP A 145 7.12 9.90 -14.88
CA TRP A 145 6.44 11.08 -14.34
C TRP A 145 6.41 11.07 -12.81
N HIS A 146 6.74 12.22 -12.21
CA HIS A 146 6.66 12.49 -10.79
C HIS A 146 5.84 13.77 -10.58
N GLY A 147 5.06 13.80 -9.50
CA GLY A 147 4.22 14.96 -9.21
C GLY A 147 3.17 14.66 -8.15
N SER A 148 2.25 15.59 -7.98
CA SER A 148 1.11 15.42 -7.06
C SER A 148 -0.19 15.59 -7.82
N VAL A 149 -1.15 14.72 -7.54
CA VAL A 149 -2.54 14.82 -8.00
C VAL A 149 -3.39 15.18 -6.81
N HIS A 150 -4.11 16.29 -6.92
CA HIS A 150 -5.12 16.68 -5.95
C HIS A 150 -6.43 15.97 -6.27
N CYS A 151 -7.06 15.39 -5.24
CA CYS A 151 -8.31 14.66 -5.37
C CYS A 151 -9.15 14.78 -4.10
N GLN A 152 -10.42 14.44 -4.21
CA GLN A 152 -11.34 14.36 -3.09
C GLN A 152 -11.64 12.91 -2.73
N LEU A 153 -11.71 12.63 -1.44
CA LEU A 153 -12.13 11.34 -0.90
C LEU A 153 -13.61 11.39 -0.54
N GLU A 154 -14.41 10.59 -1.22
CA GLU A 154 -15.79 10.33 -0.83
C GLU A 154 -15.80 9.23 0.24
N TYR A 155 -15.98 9.60 1.50
CA TYR A 155 -15.88 8.68 2.64
C TYR A 155 -16.88 7.52 2.57
N GLN A 156 -18.10 7.77 2.08
CA GLN A 156 -19.15 6.75 2.04
C GLN A 156 -18.83 5.60 1.08
N THR A 157 -18.07 5.86 0.04
CA THR A 157 -17.72 4.89 -1.00
C THR A 157 -16.23 4.57 -1.04
N ALA A 158 -15.43 5.27 -0.22
CA ALA A 158 -13.96 5.22 -0.23
C ALA A 158 -13.36 5.49 -1.63
N ARG A 159 -13.99 6.38 -2.40
CA ARG A 159 -13.55 6.77 -3.74
C ARG A 159 -12.71 8.02 -3.71
N TYR A 160 -11.68 8.03 -4.56
CA TYR A 160 -10.93 9.24 -4.90
C TYR A 160 -11.42 9.75 -6.25
N THR A 161 -11.77 11.05 -6.32
CA THR A 161 -12.18 11.75 -7.55
C THR A 161 -11.25 12.95 -7.77
N ALA A 162 -10.72 13.08 -8.97
CA ALA A 162 -9.87 14.22 -9.38
C ALA A 162 -10.70 15.24 -10.14
#